data_39e468d269893c7c1bd98052df14c5ff
#
_entry.id   39e468d269893c7c1bd98052df14c5ff
#
_cell.length_a   1.000
_cell.length_b   1.000
_cell.length_c   1.000
_cell.angle_alpha   90.00
_cell.angle_beta   90.00
_cell.angle_gamma   90.00
#
_symmetry.space_group_name_H-M   'P 1'
#
loop_
_entity.id
_entity.type
_entity.pdbx_description
1 polymer ?
#
loop_
_entity_poly.entity_id
_entity_poly.type
_entity_poly.pdbx_seq_one_letter_code
_entity_poly.pdbx_strand_id
1 'polypeptide(L)'
;MQNKSFEGITTYGKIDSDFQSDGIFISYHGRITSQKGIELLINAIPVILENFSNVKFFIAGQGEVSLENKLIELCSLYPNQVLFFNGYNKYVARIVNAVCDFIVLPSYFEPCGLEDFISQIYGTIPIAHATGGLNKILDNKSGFLYKTNTKGHLIAKLSEVITLKICKPNEIIKMIKFASKYVQENYDWSSVIKNEYLTFFEEILKKI
;
A
#
# COMPACT_ATOMS: atom_id res chain seq x y z
N MET A 1 -20.81 5.78 21.21
CA MET A 1 -19.98 6.47 20.21
C MET A 1 -20.83 6.70 18.98
N GLN A 2 -21.12 7.96 18.63
CA GLN A 2 -21.91 8.29 17.43
C GLN A 2 -21.12 7.82 16.19
N ASN A 3 -21.80 7.05 15.32
CA ASN A 3 -21.32 6.73 13.97
C ASN A 3 -21.02 8.03 13.22
N LYS A 4 -19.76 8.48 13.24
CA LYS A 4 -19.27 9.41 12.23
C LYS A 4 -19.19 8.61 10.94
N SER A 5 -20.26 8.63 10.15
CA SER A 5 -20.16 8.24 8.73
C SER A 5 -19.06 9.12 8.14
N PHE A 6 -18.03 8.51 7.58
CA PHE A 6 -17.00 9.25 6.85
C PHE A 6 -17.67 9.85 5.62
N GLU A 7 -17.86 11.17 5.64
CA GLU A 7 -18.55 11.89 4.58
C GLU A 7 -17.93 11.57 3.21
N GLY A 8 -18.75 11.19 2.24
CA GLY A 8 -18.31 10.80 0.90
C GLY A 8 -17.74 9.37 0.77
N ILE A 9 -17.88 8.51 1.78
CA ILE A 9 -17.45 7.10 1.72
C ILE A 9 -18.64 6.16 1.90
N THR A 10 -18.77 5.22 0.97
CA THR A 10 -19.62 4.04 1.13
C THR A 10 -18.75 2.85 1.51
N THR A 11 -19.08 2.16 2.59
CA THR A 11 -18.33 1.00 3.07
C THR A 11 -19.02 -0.30 2.69
N TYR A 12 -18.26 -1.20 2.06
CA TYR A 12 -18.68 -2.57 1.74
C TYR A 12 -17.84 -3.56 2.52
N GLY A 13 -18.45 -4.67 2.94
CA GLY A 13 -17.87 -5.61 3.89
C GLY A 13 -18.05 -5.14 5.34
N LYS A 14 -17.66 -5.96 6.29
CA LYS A 14 -17.67 -5.64 7.71
C LYS A 14 -16.51 -6.34 8.42
N ILE A 15 -16.14 -5.81 9.57
CA ILE A 15 -15.25 -6.48 10.52
C ILE A 15 -16.08 -6.76 11.76
N ASP A 16 -16.10 -7.99 12.22
CA ASP A 16 -16.81 -8.34 13.44
C ASP A 16 -16.11 -7.75 14.67
N SER A 17 -16.86 -7.58 15.76
CA SER A 17 -16.37 -7.04 17.04
C SER A 17 -15.24 -7.86 17.67
N ASP A 18 -15.13 -9.14 17.29
CA ASP A 18 -14.07 -10.06 17.73
C ASP A 18 -12.80 -9.93 16.86
N PHE A 19 -12.55 -8.74 16.40
CA PHE A 19 -11.35 -8.40 15.63
C PHE A 19 -10.09 -8.76 16.41
N GLN A 20 -9.47 -9.88 16.05
CA GLN A 20 -8.21 -10.29 16.66
C GLN A 20 -7.08 -9.42 16.11
N SER A 21 -6.30 -8.84 17.03
CA SER A 21 -5.18 -7.96 16.73
C SER A 21 -3.99 -8.67 16.05
N ASP A 22 -4.03 -9.98 15.95
CA ASP A 22 -2.96 -10.85 15.42
C ASP A 22 -3.10 -11.17 13.92
N GLY A 23 -4.08 -10.55 13.24
CA GLY A 23 -4.20 -10.63 11.78
C GLY A 23 -3.07 -9.91 11.05
N ILE A 24 -2.88 -10.26 9.79
CA ILE A 24 -2.03 -9.52 8.85
C ILE A 24 -2.92 -8.66 7.97
N PHE A 25 -2.69 -7.35 8.03
CA PHE A 25 -3.52 -6.36 7.36
C PHE A 25 -2.80 -5.82 6.14
N ILE A 26 -3.41 -6.00 4.97
CA ILE A 26 -2.88 -5.56 3.69
C ILE A 26 -3.80 -4.52 3.09
N SER A 27 -3.26 -3.37 2.75
CA SER A 27 -4.04 -2.27 2.17
C SER A 27 -3.76 -2.06 0.69
N TYR A 28 -4.72 -1.45 0.05
CA TYR A 28 -4.57 -0.70 -1.18
C TYR A 28 -5.36 0.61 -1.02
N HIS A 29 -4.78 1.73 -1.37
CA HIS A 29 -5.53 2.96 -1.50
C HIS A 29 -5.04 3.79 -2.69
N GLY A 30 -5.99 4.41 -3.37
CA GLY A 30 -5.73 5.16 -4.58
C GLY A 30 -6.88 5.08 -5.58
N ARG A 31 -6.64 5.54 -6.80
CA ARG A 31 -7.65 5.43 -7.87
C ARG A 31 -7.89 3.97 -8.23
N ILE A 32 -9.16 3.59 -8.31
CA ILE A 32 -9.57 2.25 -8.76
C ILE A 32 -9.57 2.24 -10.29
N THR A 33 -8.39 2.04 -10.89
CA THR A 33 -8.21 2.09 -12.35
C THR A 33 -7.27 1.00 -12.83
N SER A 34 -7.44 0.61 -14.09
CA SER A 34 -6.58 -0.40 -14.73
C SER A 34 -5.11 0.01 -14.71
N GLN A 35 -4.78 1.30 -14.87
CA GLN A 35 -3.41 1.81 -14.77
C GLN A 35 -2.75 1.52 -13.43
N LYS A 36 -3.52 1.56 -12.34
CA LYS A 36 -3.05 1.28 -10.97
C LYS A 36 -2.96 -0.22 -10.67
N GLY A 37 -3.30 -1.08 -11.62
CA GLY A 37 -3.15 -2.53 -11.52
C GLY A 37 -4.05 -3.19 -10.46
N ILE A 38 -5.10 -2.48 -10.00
CA ILE A 38 -6.00 -3.00 -8.96
C ILE A 38 -6.65 -4.33 -9.38
N GLU A 39 -6.86 -4.56 -10.68
CA GLU A 39 -7.39 -5.82 -11.16
C GLU A 39 -6.49 -7.02 -10.85
N LEU A 40 -5.16 -6.84 -10.86
CA LEU A 40 -4.23 -7.88 -10.44
C LEU A 40 -4.43 -8.24 -8.96
N LEU A 41 -4.63 -7.22 -8.12
CA LEU A 41 -4.90 -7.42 -6.70
C LEU A 41 -6.25 -8.09 -6.47
N ILE A 42 -7.31 -7.62 -7.12
CA ILE A 42 -8.66 -8.24 -7.09
C ILE A 42 -8.56 -9.75 -7.37
N ASN A 43 -7.81 -10.12 -8.42
CA ASN A 43 -7.63 -11.51 -8.81
C ASN A 43 -6.66 -12.29 -7.90
N ALA A 44 -5.80 -11.63 -7.15
CA ALA A 44 -4.87 -12.27 -6.21
C ALA A 44 -5.50 -12.54 -4.83
N ILE A 45 -6.39 -11.67 -4.37
CA ILE A 45 -7.03 -11.76 -3.04
C ILE A 45 -7.60 -13.16 -2.75
N PRO A 46 -8.42 -13.79 -3.61
CA PRO A 46 -8.96 -15.12 -3.33
C PRO A 46 -7.86 -16.15 -3.02
N VAL A 47 -6.82 -16.18 -3.85
CA VAL A 47 -5.72 -17.14 -3.70
C VAL A 47 -4.94 -16.91 -2.40
N ILE A 48 -4.76 -15.66 -2.01
CA ILE A 48 -4.09 -15.34 -0.73
C ILE A 48 -4.97 -15.76 0.45
N LEU A 49 -6.26 -15.48 0.42
CA LEU A 49 -7.17 -15.83 1.52
C LEU A 49 -7.39 -17.33 1.68
N GLU A 50 -7.32 -18.11 0.59
CA GLU A 50 -7.32 -19.58 0.63
C GLU A 50 -6.10 -20.16 1.35
N ASN A 51 -4.93 -19.50 1.23
CA ASN A 51 -3.68 -19.99 1.80
C ASN A 51 -3.36 -19.36 3.19
N PHE A 52 -3.93 -18.20 3.53
CA PHE A 52 -3.63 -17.45 4.74
C PHE A 52 -4.91 -16.92 5.38
N SER A 53 -5.51 -17.69 6.25
CA SER A 53 -6.84 -17.39 6.85
C SER A 53 -6.83 -16.16 7.78
N ASN A 54 -5.66 -15.77 8.30
CA ASN A 54 -5.50 -14.61 9.18
C ASN A 54 -5.20 -13.30 8.44
N VAL A 55 -5.21 -13.30 7.09
CA VAL A 55 -5.00 -12.11 6.28
C VAL A 55 -6.32 -11.38 6.07
N LYS A 56 -6.25 -10.04 6.08
CA LYS A 56 -7.38 -9.15 5.77
C LYS A 56 -6.93 -8.05 4.81
N PHE A 57 -7.83 -7.70 3.89
CA PHE A 57 -7.59 -6.65 2.90
C PHE A 57 -8.46 -5.42 3.15
N PHE A 58 -7.84 -4.24 3.19
CA PHE A 58 -8.49 -2.94 3.33
C PHE A 58 -8.22 -2.12 2.07
N ILE A 59 -9.25 -1.92 1.27
CA ILE A 59 -9.16 -1.24 -0.01
C ILE A 59 -9.91 0.07 0.09
N ALA A 60 -9.28 1.18 -0.30
CA ALA A 60 -9.88 2.51 -0.28
C ALA A 60 -9.64 3.24 -1.60
N GLY A 61 -10.71 3.79 -2.17
CA GLY A 61 -10.62 4.55 -3.41
C GLY A 61 -11.90 4.55 -4.23
N GLN A 62 -11.83 5.19 -5.38
CA GLN A 62 -12.92 5.24 -6.36
C GLN A 62 -12.35 5.30 -7.78
N GLY A 63 -13.14 4.92 -8.79
CA GLY A 63 -12.69 4.98 -10.17
C GLY A 63 -13.58 4.27 -11.18
N GLU A 64 -13.07 3.23 -11.83
CA GLU A 64 -13.79 2.48 -12.85
C GLU A 64 -14.88 1.61 -12.21
N VAL A 65 -16.15 1.86 -12.56
CA VAL A 65 -17.33 1.18 -11.98
C VAL A 65 -17.23 -0.34 -12.09
N SER A 66 -16.69 -0.86 -13.19
CA SER A 66 -16.50 -2.30 -13.38
C SER A 66 -15.56 -2.92 -12.34
N LEU A 67 -14.50 -2.21 -11.95
CA LEU A 67 -13.53 -2.64 -10.93
C LEU A 67 -14.10 -2.47 -9.52
N GLU A 68 -14.85 -1.38 -9.27
CA GLU A 68 -15.56 -1.19 -8.02
C GLU A 68 -16.58 -2.31 -7.76
N ASN A 69 -17.36 -2.71 -8.78
CA ASN A 69 -18.31 -3.81 -8.67
C ASN A 69 -17.62 -5.14 -8.33
N LYS A 70 -16.45 -5.43 -8.93
CA LYS A 70 -15.65 -6.61 -8.58
C LYS A 70 -15.18 -6.57 -7.12
N LEU A 71 -14.81 -5.40 -6.59
CA LEU A 71 -14.45 -5.23 -5.18
C LEU A 71 -15.64 -5.44 -4.24
N ILE A 72 -16.82 -4.94 -4.60
CA ILE A 72 -18.06 -5.15 -3.85
C ILE A 72 -18.40 -6.65 -3.80
N GLU A 73 -18.27 -7.35 -4.93
CA GLU A 73 -18.45 -8.80 -4.99
C GLU A 73 -17.46 -9.53 -4.07
N LEU A 74 -16.17 -9.16 -4.08
CA LEU A 74 -15.18 -9.74 -3.18
C LEU A 74 -15.53 -9.53 -1.69
N CYS A 75 -16.05 -8.35 -1.32
CA CYS A 75 -16.51 -8.10 0.05
C CYS A 75 -17.64 -9.03 0.46
N SER A 76 -18.50 -9.42 -0.49
CA SER A 76 -19.62 -10.35 -0.25
C SER A 76 -19.15 -11.79 -0.16
N LEU A 77 -18.15 -12.18 -0.98
CA LEU A 77 -17.59 -13.54 -0.99
C LEU A 77 -16.66 -13.82 0.21
N TYR A 78 -15.97 -12.78 0.69
CA TYR A 78 -15.00 -12.90 1.80
C TYR A 78 -15.38 -11.96 2.96
N PRO A 79 -16.52 -12.20 3.61
CA PRO A 79 -16.96 -11.40 4.74
C PRO A 79 -15.91 -11.49 5.87
N ASN A 80 -15.70 -10.38 6.58
CA ASN A 80 -14.68 -10.22 7.64
C ASN A 80 -13.20 -10.30 7.19
N GLN A 81 -12.93 -10.47 5.88
CA GLN A 81 -11.57 -10.51 5.35
C GLN A 81 -11.31 -9.43 4.29
N VAL A 82 -12.33 -8.94 3.61
CA VAL A 82 -12.20 -7.86 2.62
C VAL A 82 -13.13 -6.72 2.96
N LEU A 83 -12.56 -5.51 3.10
CA LEU A 83 -13.29 -4.25 3.25
C LEU A 83 -12.97 -3.34 2.08
N PHE A 84 -14.01 -2.71 1.54
CA PHE A 84 -13.87 -1.69 0.53
C PHE A 84 -14.53 -0.38 0.96
N PHE A 85 -13.73 0.67 1.06
CA PHE A 85 -14.13 2.04 1.32
C PHE A 85 -14.21 2.77 -0.02
N ASN A 86 -15.39 2.74 -0.64
CA ASN A 86 -15.62 3.38 -1.94
C ASN A 86 -15.86 4.88 -1.77
N GLY A 87 -14.99 5.68 -2.35
CA GLY A 87 -15.01 7.14 -2.30
C GLY A 87 -13.62 7.73 -2.07
N TYR A 88 -13.57 9.06 -1.93
CA TYR A 88 -12.34 9.78 -1.62
C TYR A 88 -12.42 10.45 -0.26
N ASN A 89 -11.60 10.02 0.68
CA ASN A 89 -11.47 10.65 1.98
C ASN A 89 -10.05 10.48 2.51
N LYS A 90 -9.34 11.61 2.69
CA LYS A 90 -7.95 11.60 3.15
C LYS A 90 -7.76 11.01 4.56
N TYR A 91 -8.77 11.09 5.41
CA TYR A 91 -8.69 10.54 6.77
C TYR A 91 -8.81 9.01 6.74
N VAL A 92 -9.69 8.47 5.89
CA VAL A 92 -9.80 7.02 5.68
C VAL A 92 -8.47 6.46 5.15
N ALA A 93 -7.88 7.07 4.13
CA ALA A 93 -6.57 6.65 3.61
C ALA A 93 -5.47 6.65 4.68
N ARG A 94 -5.44 7.67 5.55
CA ARG A 94 -4.48 7.74 6.66
C ARG A 94 -4.72 6.68 7.72
N ILE A 95 -5.98 6.42 8.08
CA ILE A 95 -6.33 5.36 9.03
C ILE A 95 -5.91 4.01 8.46
N VAL A 96 -6.25 3.74 7.20
CA VAL A 96 -5.85 2.49 6.52
C VAL A 96 -4.33 2.32 6.53
N ASN A 97 -3.56 3.39 6.25
CA ASN A 97 -2.11 3.36 6.38
C ASN A 97 -1.63 3.09 7.82
N ALA A 98 -2.30 3.63 8.82
CA ALA A 98 -1.85 3.50 10.22
C ALA A 98 -2.16 2.13 10.83
N VAL A 99 -3.13 1.39 10.29
CA VAL A 99 -3.58 0.10 10.85
C VAL A 99 -3.09 -1.11 10.07
N CYS A 100 -2.58 -0.93 8.84
CA CYS A 100 -2.13 -2.03 8.00
C CYS A 100 -0.63 -2.29 8.13
N ASP A 101 -0.24 -3.56 7.98
CA ASP A 101 1.17 -3.97 7.92
C ASP A 101 1.80 -3.65 6.57
N PHE A 102 1.02 -3.82 5.51
CA PHE A 102 1.50 -3.69 4.13
C PHE A 102 0.54 -2.89 3.26
N ILE A 103 1.10 -2.19 2.29
CA ILE A 103 0.35 -1.60 1.17
C ILE A 103 0.79 -2.22 -0.15
N VAL A 104 -0.16 -2.56 -1.02
CA VAL A 104 0.11 -3.11 -2.35
C VAL A 104 0.00 -2.02 -3.40
N LEU A 105 1.07 -1.85 -4.19
CA LEU A 105 1.16 -0.85 -5.26
C LEU A 105 1.46 -1.54 -6.60
N PRO A 106 0.46 -2.19 -7.24
CA PRO A 106 0.66 -3.03 -8.41
C PRO A 106 0.56 -2.22 -9.73
N SER A 107 0.93 -0.95 -9.71
CA SER A 107 0.77 -0.03 -10.84
C SER A 107 1.53 -0.50 -12.07
N TYR A 108 0.90 -0.44 -13.26
CA TYR A 108 1.58 -0.61 -14.54
C TYR A 108 2.45 0.59 -14.87
N PHE A 109 2.03 1.77 -14.46
CA PHE A 109 2.76 3.02 -14.62
C PHE A 109 2.58 3.92 -13.40
N GLU A 110 3.69 4.38 -12.82
CA GLU A 110 3.72 5.26 -11.65
C GLU A 110 4.79 6.33 -11.84
N PRO A 111 4.42 7.55 -12.22
CA PRO A 111 5.42 8.59 -12.52
C PRO A 111 6.23 9.02 -11.29
N CYS A 112 5.60 9.13 -10.14
CA CYS A 112 6.25 9.55 -8.90
C CYS A 112 6.07 8.53 -7.77
N GLY A 113 4.81 8.22 -7.44
CA GLY A 113 4.46 7.42 -6.27
C GLY A 113 4.68 8.21 -4.98
N LEU A 114 3.62 8.76 -4.39
CA LEU A 114 3.68 9.39 -3.06
C LEU A 114 3.17 8.46 -1.97
N GLU A 115 2.33 7.52 -2.35
CA GLU A 115 1.69 6.60 -1.39
C GLU A 115 2.69 5.66 -0.72
N ASP A 116 3.77 5.29 -1.40
CA ASP A 116 4.86 4.52 -0.79
C ASP A 116 5.58 5.31 0.31
N PHE A 117 5.83 6.60 0.10
CA PHE A 117 6.43 7.46 1.13
C PHE A 117 5.50 7.66 2.32
N ILE A 118 4.24 7.99 2.04
CA ILE A 118 3.24 8.21 3.08
C ILE A 118 3.07 6.93 3.92
N SER A 119 2.93 5.77 3.28
CA SER A 119 2.78 4.50 3.97
C SER A 119 3.98 4.19 4.87
N GLN A 120 5.21 4.37 4.37
CA GLN A 120 6.43 4.14 5.14
C GLN A 120 6.53 5.04 6.38
N ILE A 121 6.08 6.29 6.29
CA ILE A 121 6.03 7.21 7.45
C ILE A 121 5.02 6.73 8.49
N TYR A 122 3.90 6.15 8.06
CA TYR A 122 2.89 5.58 8.96
C TYR A 122 3.25 4.19 9.50
N GLY A 123 4.34 3.58 9.03
CA GLY A 123 4.79 2.27 9.46
C GLY A 123 4.24 1.11 8.63
N THR A 124 3.60 1.39 7.51
CA THR A 124 3.08 0.41 6.56
C THR A 124 4.10 0.16 5.44
N ILE A 125 4.50 -1.08 5.25
CA ILE A 125 5.56 -1.43 4.29
C ILE A 125 4.98 -1.64 2.89
N PRO A 126 5.53 -0.97 1.85
CA PRO A 126 5.06 -1.15 0.48
C PRO A 126 5.52 -2.48 -0.13
N ILE A 127 4.60 -3.13 -0.84
CA ILE A 127 4.83 -4.25 -1.76
C ILE A 127 4.47 -3.73 -3.15
N ALA A 128 5.47 -3.48 -3.99
CA ALA A 128 5.26 -2.69 -5.21
C ALA A 128 5.81 -3.35 -6.46
N HIS A 129 5.14 -3.11 -7.59
CA HIS A 129 5.73 -3.35 -8.90
C HIS A 129 6.86 -2.35 -9.16
N ALA A 130 8.03 -2.85 -9.55
CA ALA A 130 9.21 -2.04 -9.83
C ALA A 130 9.03 -1.24 -11.13
N THR A 131 8.30 -0.12 -11.06
CA THR A 131 8.00 0.75 -12.20
C THR A 131 8.10 2.23 -11.81
N GLY A 132 8.66 3.05 -12.72
CA GLY A 132 8.74 4.50 -12.56
C GLY A 132 9.23 4.92 -11.18
N GLY A 133 8.48 5.81 -10.54
CA GLY A 133 8.82 6.36 -9.23
C GLY A 133 8.83 5.34 -8.08
N LEU A 134 8.24 4.15 -8.23
CA LEU A 134 8.31 3.11 -7.19
C LEU A 134 9.69 2.44 -7.09
N ASN A 135 10.57 2.61 -8.09
CA ASN A 135 11.94 2.11 -8.04
C ASN A 135 12.81 2.77 -6.95
N LYS A 136 12.35 3.86 -6.31
CA LYS A 136 13.01 4.48 -5.16
C LYS A 136 12.87 3.67 -3.87
N ILE A 137 11.95 2.70 -3.82
CA ILE A 137 11.83 1.74 -2.72
C ILE A 137 13.09 0.88 -2.72
N LEU A 138 13.77 0.82 -1.59
CA LEU A 138 14.94 -0.05 -1.41
C LEU A 138 14.45 -1.47 -1.11
N ASP A 139 14.57 -2.34 -2.12
CA ASP A 139 14.08 -3.73 -2.02
C ASP A 139 14.69 -4.46 -0.82
N ASN A 140 13.85 -5.15 -0.06
CA ASN A 140 14.18 -5.84 1.20
C ASN A 140 14.77 -4.96 2.32
N LYS A 141 14.70 -3.61 2.18
CA LYS A 141 15.16 -2.65 3.21
C LYS A 141 14.07 -1.68 3.62
N SER A 142 13.43 -1.00 2.67
CA SER A 142 12.33 -0.07 2.93
C SER A 142 10.98 -0.54 2.38
N GLY A 143 10.95 -1.67 1.70
CA GLY A 143 9.77 -2.30 1.12
C GLY A 143 10.17 -3.51 0.29
N PHE A 144 9.23 -4.04 -0.47
CA PHE A 144 9.42 -5.22 -1.32
C PHE A 144 9.06 -4.88 -2.77
N LEU A 145 9.96 -5.21 -3.70
CA LEU A 145 9.75 -5.01 -5.11
C LEU A 145 9.57 -6.34 -5.84
N TYR A 146 8.72 -6.35 -6.88
CA TYR A 146 8.65 -7.41 -7.88
C TYR A 146 8.71 -6.82 -9.29
N LYS A 147 9.35 -7.54 -10.24
CA LYS A 147 9.69 -6.98 -11.55
C LYS A 147 8.65 -7.21 -12.63
N THR A 148 7.95 -8.32 -12.60
CA THR A 148 6.98 -8.70 -13.65
C THR A 148 5.57 -8.52 -13.13
N ASN A 149 4.83 -7.54 -13.69
CA ASN A 149 3.50 -7.18 -13.21
C ASN A 149 2.42 -8.14 -13.73
N THR A 150 2.38 -9.33 -13.19
CA THR A 150 1.36 -10.33 -13.45
C THR A 150 0.73 -10.82 -12.14
N LYS A 151 -0.48 -11.37 -12.23
CA LYS A 151 -1.18 -12.00 -11.10
C LYS A 151 -0.27 -13.00 -10.36
N GLY A 152 0.40 -13.89 -11.09
CA GLY A 152 1.25 -14.93 -10.48
C GLY A 152 2.44 -14.35 -9.69
N HIS A 153 3.12 -13.33 -10.23
CA HIS A 153 4.23 -12.68 -9.53
C HIS A 153 3.76 -11.88 -8.32
N LEU A 154 2.60 -11.22 -8.40
CA LEU A 154 2.01 -10.53 -7.25
C LEU A 154 1.65 -11.53 -6.14
N ILE A 155 0.99 -12.66 -6.47
CA ILE A 155 0.66 -13.70 -5.50
C ILE A 155 1.93 -14.25 -4.85
N ALA A 156 2.95 -14.57 -5.63
CA ALA A 156 4.22 -15.08 -5.11
C ALA A 156 4.88 -14.09 -4.13
N LYS A 157 4.91 -12.78 -4.49
CA LYS A 157 5.49 -11.75 -3.61
C LYS A 157 4.65 -11.55 -2.35
N LEU A 158 3.32 -11.52 -2.44
CA LEU A 158 2.45 -11.44 -1.27
C LEU A 158 2.66 -12.62 -0.33
N SER A 159 2.69 -13.85 -0.87
CA SER A 159 2.92 -15.07 -0.07
C SER A 159 4.28 -15.08 0.61
N GLU A 160 5.33 -14.63 -0.07
CA GLU A 160 6.69 -14.47 0.48
C GLU A 160 6.67 -13.51 1.68
N VAL A 161 6.08 -12.32 1.50
CA VAL A 161 6.06 -11.26 2.53
C VAL A 161 5.18 -11.64 3.73
N ILE A 162 4.02 -12.26 3.49
CA ILE A 162 3.15 -12.78 4.55
C ILE A 162 3.90 -13.85 5.37
N THR A 163 4.54 -14.79 4.69
CA THR A 163 5.35 -15.83 5.36
C THR A 163 6.50 -15.22 6.17
N LEU A 164 7.17 -14.20 5.62
CA LEU A 164 8.22 -13.48 6.35
C LEU A 164 7.68 -12.81 7.62
N LYS A 165 6.51 -12.15 7.54
CA LYS A 165 5.85 -11.52 8.70
C LYS A 165 5.51 -12.56 9.77
N ILE A 166 5.03 -13.74 9.38
CA ILE A 166 4.68 -14.83 10.30
C ILE A 166 5.94 -15.42 10.95
N CYS A 167 6.94 -15.78 10.14
CA CYS A 167 8.11 -16.49 10.61
C CYS A 167 9.17 -15.60 11.27
N LYS A 168 9.26 -14.33 10.84
CA LYS A 168 10.32 -13.40 11.27
C LYS A 168 9.79 -11.99 11.52
N PRO A 169 8.82 -11.80 12.43
CA PRO A 169 8.17 -10.49 12.65
C PRO A 169 9.17 -9.38 12.99
N ASN A 170 10.26 -9.71 13.66
CA ASN A 170 11.30 -8.75 14.01
C ASN A 170 12.03 -8.15 12.79
N GLU A 171 12.10 -8.86 11.66
CA GLU A 171 12.67 -8.31 10.42
C GLU A 171 11.76 -7.23 9.84
N ILE A 172 10.44 -7.43 9.89
CA ILE A 172 9.47 -6.42 9.48
C ILE A 172 9.53 -5.19 10.39
N ILE A 173 9.66 -5.37 11.71
CA ILE A 173 9.80 -4.25 12.66
C ILE A 173 11.07 -3.42 12.38
N LYS A 174 12.18 -4.08 12.05
CA LYS A 174 13.43 -3.40 11.66
C LYS A 174 13.23 -2.63 10.35
N MET A 175 12.55 -3.24 9.36
CA MET A 175 12.24 -2.61 8.09
C MET A 175 11.37 -1.36 8.27
N ILE A 176 10.31 -1.43 9.09
CA ILE A 176 9.45 -0.27 9.41
C ILE A 176 10.28 0.90 9.93
N LYS A 177 11.13 0.64 10.94
CA LYS A 177 11.99 1.68 11.53
C LYS A 177 12.96 2.28 10.51
N PHE A 178 13.58 1.42 9.69
CA PHE A 178 14.48 1.87 8.63
C PHE A 178 13.74 2.68 7.57
N ALA A 179 12.60 2.19 7.06
CA ALA A 179 11.84 2.81 5.99
C ALA A 179 11.35 4.23 6.37
N SER A 180 10.74 4.37 7.55
CA SER A 180 10.28 5.66 8.05
C SER A 180 11.43 6.67 8.18
N LYS A 181 12.56 6.25 8.77
CA LYS A 181 13.75 7.09 8.92
C LYS A 181 14.33 7.48 7.55
N TYR A 182 14.46 6.50 6.65
CA TYR A 182 15.02 6.71 5.31
C TYR A 182 14.22 7.74 4.51
N VAL A 183 12.87 7.66 4.54
CA VAL A 183 12.02 8.64 3.86
C VAL A 183 12.19 10.03 4.46
N GLN A 184 12.19 10.17 5.79
CA GLN A 184 12.35 11.45 6.47
C GLN A 184 13.70 12.09 6.20
N GLU A 185 14.79 11.31 6.17
CA GLU A 185 16.14 11.84 5.97
C GLU A 185 16.45 12.20 4.52
N ASN A 186 15.85 11.52 3.54
CA ASN A 186 16.23 11.68 2.13
C ASN A 186 15.18 12.41 1.28
N TYR A 187 13.90 12.44 1.69
CA TYR A 187 12.81 12.92 0.84
C TYR A 187 11.95 14.01 1.51
N ASP A 188 12.36 14.54 2.68
CA ASP A 188 11.74 15.75 3.17
C ASP A 188 12.22 16.96 2.33
N TRP A 189 11.43 18.02 2.32
CA TRP A 189 11.75 19.20 1.52
C TRP A 189 13.09 19.84 1.91
N SER A 190 13.47 19.83 3.19
CA SER A 190 14.73 20.41 3.66
C SER A 190 15.92 19.65 3.09
N SER A 191 15.85 18.32 3.12
CA SER A 191 16.88 17.44 2.56
C SER A 191 16.97 17.55 1.04
N VAL A 192 15.83 17.53 0.35
CA VAL A 192 15.78 17.64 -1.12
C VAL A 192 16.30 19.01 -1.59
N ILE A 193 15.88 20.11 -0.94
CA ILE A 193 16.39 21.44 -1.29
C ILE A 193 17.91 21.49 -1.11
N LYS A 194 18.41 21.03 0.04
CA LYS A 194 19.83 21.09 0.35
C LYS A 194 20.68 20.23 -0.58
N ASN A 195 20.28 18.99 -0.82
CA ASN A 195 21.12 18.01 -1.49
C ASN A 195 20.99 18.06 -3.02
N GLU A 196 19.82 18.47 -3.53
CA GLU A 196 19.53 18.47 -4.96
C GLU A 196 19.48 19.88 -5.55
N TYR A 197 18.59 20.74 -5.04
CA TYR A 197 18.35 22.04 -5.65
C TYR A 197 19.51 23.02 -5.43
N LEU A 198 20.03 23.15 -4.21
CA LEU A 198 21.15 24.07 -3.95
C LEU A 198 22.40 23.62 -4.70
N THR A 199 22.71 22.34 -4.68
CA THR A 199 23.85 21.76 -5.44
C THR A 199 23.72 22.05 -6.94
N PHE A 200 22.51 21.82 -7.50
CA PHE A 200 22.24 22.10 -8.91
C PHE A 200 22.45 23.60 -9.27
N PHE A 201 21.93 24.51 -8.45
CA PHE A 201 22.10 25.95 -8.67
C PHE A 201 23.55 26.40 -8.52
N GLU A 202 24.30 25.87 -7.54
CA GLU A 202 25.72 26.14 -7.37
C GLU A 202 26.55 25.68 -8.58
N GLU A 203 26.21 24.52 -9.18
CA GLU A 203 26.88 24.05 -10.39
C GLU A 203 26.60 24.95 -11.60
N ILE A 204 25.38 25.48 -11.75
CA ILE A 204 25.06 26.43 -12.80
C ILE A 204 25.85 27.72 -12.63
N LEU A 205 25.87 28.27 -11.43
CA LEU A 205 26.59 29.53 -11.13
C LEU A 205 28.10 29.44 -11.38
N LYS A 206 28.71 28.26 -11.21
CA LYS A 206 30.12 28.04 -11.54
C LYS A 206 30.42 28.01 -13.04
N LYS A 207 29.40 27.88 -13.90
CA LYS A 207 29.53 27.81 -15.35
C LYS A 207 29.26 29.14 -16.07
N ILE A 208 28.81 30.15 -15.32
CA ILE A 208 28.58 31.52 -15.77
C ILE A 208 29.80 32.38 -15.37
#